data_83ef3f97b61e3969ff94f657e6803b83
#
_entry.id   83ef3f97b61e3969ff94f657e6803b83
#
_cell.length_a   1.000
_cell.length_b   1.000
_cell.length_c   1.000
_cell.angle_alpha   90.00
_cell.angle_beta   90.00
_cell.angle_gamma   90.00
#
_symmetry.space_group_name_H-M   'P 1'
#
loop_
_entity.id
_entity.type
_entity.pdbx_description
1 polymer ?
#
loop_
_entity_poly.entity_id
_entity_poly.type
_entity_poly.pdbx_seq_one_letter_code
_entity_poly.pdbx_strand_id
1 'polypeptide(L)'
;MGPITFQASRSVLAIVVLLPLVIVRRRARTKRIKANDRNVQTYSFRTTVKGGLLCGLMLCSASILQQIGITGTDVGKSGFITAMYIVLVPVLSFFISRKASVRVWVSVAIAVTGLYFLCVSGGSLAGITKYDLMLVACAFLFSLQIILIDCFAKKVDGVELSLGQFITTTVISVILMFV
;
A
#
# COMPACT_ATOMS: atom_id res chain seq x y z
N MET A 1 -16.37 15.21 -7.40
CA MET A 1 -15.60 15.10 -6.14
C MET A 1 -14.12 15.20 -6.48
N GLY A 2 -13.36 15.98 -5.71
CA GLY A 2 -11.92 16.10 -5.95
C GLY A 2 -11.16 14.80 -5.59
N PRO A 3 -9.99 14.58 -6.16
CA PRO A 3 -9.18 13.38 -5.90
C PRO A 3 -8.84 13.18 -4.42
N ILE A 4 -8.62 14.28 -3.70
CA ILE A 4 -8.28 14.27 -2.26
C ILE A 4 -9.50 13.86 -1.41
N THR A 5 -10.70 14.33 -1.75
CA THR A 5 -11.95 13.97 -1.05
C THR A 5 -12.25 12.48 -1.18
N PHE A 6 -12.02 11.90 -2.38
CA PHE A 6 -12.17 10.47 -2.61
C PHE A 6 -11.17 9.67 -1.77
N GLN A 7 -9.92 10.11 -1.70
CA GLN A 7 -8.90 9.47 -0.87
C GLN A 7 -9.24 9.52 0.61
N ALA A 8 -9.72 10.66 1.11
CA ALA A 8 -10.12 10.82 2.50
C ALA A 8 -11.30 9.89 2.86
N SER A 9 -12.35 9.86 2.04
CA SER A 9 -13.52 9.00 2.28
C SER A 9 -13.17 7.51 2.30
N ARG A 10 -12.33 7.05 1.37
CA ARG A 10 -11.83 5.66 1.33
C ARG A 10 -11.03 5.31 2.59
N SER A 11 -10.19 6.21 3.05
CA SER A 11 -9.35 6.00 4.24
C SER A 11 -10.19 5.96 5.52
N VAL A 12 -11.21 6.82 5.64
CA VAL A 12 -12.16 6.79 6.76
C VAL A 12 -12.93 5.48 6.81
N LEU A 13 -13.46 5.03 5.67
CA LEU A 13 -14.14 3.73 5.58
C LEU A 13 -13.22 2.58 6.02
N ALA A 14 -11.96 2.59 5.59
CA ALA A 14 -10.97 1.59 5.99
C ALA A 14 -10.74 1.60 7.52
N ILE A 15 -10.68 2.77 8.15
CA ILE A 15 -10.56 2.90 9.61
C ILE A 15 -11.79 2.30 10.30
N VAL A 16 -13.00 2.63 9.85
CA VAL A 16 -14.25 2.13 10.44
C VAL A 16 -14.29 0.60 10.41
N VAL A 17 -13.84 -0.02 9.32
CA VAL A 17 -13.79 -1.50 9.19
C VAL A 17 -12.66 -2.11 10.01
N LEU A 18 -11.49 -1.48 10.07
CA LEU A 18 -10.33 -2.03 10.78
C LEU A 18 -10.41 -1.85 12.31
N LEU A 19 -11.09 -0.81 12.77
CA LEU A 19 -11.17 -0.49 14.21
C LEU A 19 -11.76 -1.65 15.03
N PRO A 20 -12.94 -2.24 14.69
CA PRO A 20 -13.48 -3.39 15.43
C PRO A 20 -12.56 -4.60 15.36
N LEU A 21 -11.90 -4.82 14.21
CA LEU A 21 -10.97 -5.93 14.04
C LEU A 21 -9.75 -5.81 14.97
N VAL A 22 -9.17 -4.61 15.08
CA VAL A 22 -8.07 -4.32 16.01
C VAL A 22 -8.51 -4.52 17.47
N ILE A 23 -9.71 -4.03 17.84
CA ILE A 23 -10.23 -4.18 19.19
C ILE A 23 -10.39 -5.66 19.55
N VAL A 24 -10.98 -6.45 18.67
CA VAL A 24 -11.16 -7.90 18.88
C VAL A 24 -9.80 -8.61 19.01
N ARG A 25 -8.87 -8.32 18.13
CA ARG A 25 -7.51 -8.90 18.19
C ARG A 25 -6.76 -8.51 19.44
N ARG A 26 -6.80 -7.23 19.85
CA ARG A 26 -6.19 -6.77 21.11
C ARG A 26 -6.78 -7.47 22.32
N ARG A 27 -8.11 -7.60 22.39
CA ARG A 27 -8.78 -8.32 23.48
C ARG A 27 -8.40 -9.80 23.54
N ALA A 28 -8.36 -10.48 22.39
CA ALA A 28 -7.95 -11.87 22.28
C ALA A 28 -6.48 -12.05 22.72
N ARG A 29 -5.61 -11.15 22.30
CA ARG A 29 -4.19 -11.15 22.66
C ARG A 29 -3.99 -10.91 24.18
N THR A 30 -4.69 -9.94 24.76
CA THR A 30 -4.64 -9.67 26.21
C THR A 30 -5.10 -10.87 27.03
N LYS A 31 -6.15 -11.59 26.57
CA LYS A 31 -6.59 -12.84 27.21
C LYS A 31 -5.52 -13.92 27.17
N ARG A 32 -4.82 -14.10 26.04
CA ARG A 32 -3.72 -15.07 25.89
C ARG A 32 -2.50 -14.72 26.76
N ILE A 33 -2.15 -13.44 26.84
CA ILE A 33 -1.07 -12.98 27.74
C ILE A 33 -1.42 -13.29 29.20
N LYS A 34 -2.67 -13.04 29.64
CA LYS A 34 -3.12 -13.37 30.99
C LYS A 34 -3.16 -14.87 31.27
N ALA A 35 -3.37 -15.69 30.24
CA ALA A 35 -3.30 -17.14 30.33
C ALA A 35 -1.88 -17.72 30.35
N ASN A 36 -0.85 -16.87 30.44
CA ASN A 36 0.57 -17.22 30.47
C ASN A 36 1.04 -18.05 29.25
N ASP A 37 0.43 -17.81 28.08
CA ASP A 37 0.82 -18.43 26.83
C ASP A 37 2.16 -17.86 26.35
N ARG A 38 3.26 -18.66 26.43
CA ARG A 38 4.63 -18.25 26.11
C ARG A 38 4.85 -17.85 24.63
N ASN A 39 3.87 -18.12 23.76
CA ASN A 39 3.96 -17.85 22.33
C ASN A 39 3.39 -16.48 21.92
N VAL A 40 2.95 -15.63 22.84
CA VAL A 40 2.37 -14.33 22.50
C VAL A 40 3.48 -13.28 22.39
N GLN A 41 3.76 -12.84 21.16
CA GLN A 41 4.71 -11.74 20.93
C GLN A 41 4.15 -10.41 21.47
N THR A 42 4.94 -9.77 22.32
CA THR A 42 4.66 -8.41 22.80
C THR A 42 5.31 -7.40 21.87
N TYR A 43 4.50 -6.62 21.20
CA TYR A 43 4.97 -5.60 20.25
C TYR A 43 5.11 -4.24 20.92
N SER A 44 6.14 -3.48 20.51
CA SER A 44 6.35 -2.13 21.02
C SER A 44 5.38 -1.15 20.35
N PHE A 45 4.60 -0.43 21.16
CA PHE A 45 3.69 0.61 20.68
C PHE A 45 4.42 1.69 19.86
N ARG A 46 5.62 2.09 20.27
CA ARG A 46 6.44 3.08 19.55
C ARG A 46 6.80 2.60 18.15
N THR A 47 7.11 1.32 17.99
CA THR A 47 7.43 0.73 16.67
C THR A 47 6.20 0.68 15.78
N THR A 48 5.03 0.36 16.34
CA THR A 48 3.75 0.37 15.60
C THR A 48 3.41 1.77 15.10
N VAL A 49 3.56 2.79 15.95
CA VAL A 49 3.28 4.18 15.56
C VAL A 49 4.26 4.68 14.50
N LYS A 50 5.56 4.43 14.66
CA LYS A 50 6.57 4.80 13.64
C LYS A 50 6.31 4.11 12.31
N GLY A 51 6.02 2.81 12.32
CA GLY A 51 5.69 2.06 11.13
C GLY A 51 4.42 2.57 10.46
N GLY A 52 3.36 2.80 11.23
CA GLY A 52 2.10 3.36 10.75
C GLY A 52 2.27 4.75 10.11
N LEU A 53 3.08 5.62 10.71
CA LEU A 53 3.37 6.95 10.18
C LEU A 53 4.15 6.87 8.86
N LEU A 54 5.24 6.10 8.82
CA LEU A 54 6.06 5.97 7.60
C LEU A 54 5.28 5.31 6.46
N CYS A 55 4.61 4.19 6.74
CA CYS A 55 3.80 3.51 5.73
C CYS A 55 2.61 4.37 5.28
N GLY A 56 2.00 5.14 6.20
CA GLY A 56 0.90 6.04 5.89
C GLY A 56 1.32 7.24 5.03
N LEU A 57 2.51 7.81 5.26
CA LEU A 57 3.08 8.87 4.42
C LEU A 57 3.30 8.36 2.98
N MET A 58 3.91 7.17 2.83
CA MET A 58 4.14 6.56 1.52
C MET A 58 2.81 6.25 0.82
N LEU A 59 1.84 5.68 1.54
CA LEU A 59 0.51 5.38 1.02
C LEU A 59 -0.21 6.65 0.55
N CYS A 60 -0.16 7.71 1.35
CA CYS A 60 -0.80 8.99 1.02
C CYS A 60 -0.20 9.60 -0.24
N SER A 61 1.13 9.71 -0.30
CA SER A 61 1.85 10.27 -1.45
C SER A 61 1.59 9.47 -2.72
N ALA A 62 1.69 8.13 -2.65
CA ALA A 62 1.40 7.26 -3.77
C ALA A 62 -0.05 7.40 -4.27
N SER A 63 -1.00 7.45 -3.34
CA SER A 63 -2.43 7.57 -3.68
C SER A 63 -2.78 8.92 -4.30
N ILE A 64 -2.17 10.01 -3.86
CA ILE A 64 -2.36 11.34 -4.47
C ILE A 64 -1.82 11.35 -5.91
N LEU A 65 -0.61 10.84 -6.13
CA LEU A 65 -0.03 10.74 -7.47
C LEU A 65 -0.87 9.85 -8.38
N GLN A 66 -1.40 8.74 -7.86
CA GLN A 66 -2.30 7.85 -8.58
C GLN A 66 -3.58 8.58 -9.00
N GLN A 67 -4.23 9.30 -8.08
CA GLN A 67 -5.47 10.00 -8.38
C GLN A 67 -5.27 11.09 -9.43
N ILE A 68 -4.17 11.85 -9.35
CA ILE A 68 -3.84 12.86 -10.36
C ILE A 68 -3.49 12.18 -11.70
N GLY A 69 -2.73 11.10 -11.67
CA GLY A 69 -2.35 10.36 -12.89
C GLY A 69 -3.55 9.79 -13.65
N ILE A 70 -4.53 9.27 -12.94
CA ILE A 70 -5.75 8.70 -13.56
C ILE A 70 -6.60 9.78 -14.25
N THR A 71 -6.58 11.02 -13.79
CA THR A 71 -7.39 12.09 -14.41
C THR A 71 -6.95 12.47 -15.82
N GLY A 72 -5.71 12.19 -16.18
CA GLY A 72 -5.16 12.58 -17.49
C GLY A 72 -4.64 11.41 -18.34
N THR A 73 -4.92 10.18 -17.95
CA THR A 73 -4.49 8.97 -18.65
C THR A 73 -5.69 8.03 -18.85
N ASP A 74 -5.68 7.25 -19.92
CA ASP A 74 -6.69 6.22 -20.16
C ASP A 74 -6.70 5.17 -19.04
N VAL A 75 -7.90 4.70 -18.67
CA VAL A 75 -8.10 3.82 -17.49
C VAL A 75 -7.30 2.53 -17.61
N GLY A 76 -7.28 1.91 -18.79
CA GLY A 76 -6.51 0.69 -19.05
C GLY A 76 -5.01 0.93 -18.88
N LYS A 77 -4.50 2.03 -19.46
CA LYS A 77 -3.09 2.42 -19.39
C LYS A 77 -2.69 2.76 -17.96
N SER A 78 -3.52 3.50 -17.22
CA SER A 78 -3.25 3.87 -15.83
C SER A 78 -3.19 2.64 -14.91
N GLY A 79 -4.10 1.68 -15.13
CA GLY A 79 -4.10 0.40 -14.43
C GLY A 79 -2.81 -0.40 -14.69
N PHE A 80 -2.39 -0.49 -15.96
CA PHE A 80 -1.16 -1.17 -16.35
C PHE A 80 0.08 -0.55 -15.70
N ILE A 81 0.24 0.77 -15.82
CA ILE A 81 1.40 1.49 -15.27
C ILE A 81 1.43 1.36 -13.73
N THR A 82 0.30 1.56 -13.08
CA THR A 82 0.24 1.41 -11.61
C THR A 82 0.62 0.00 -11.19
N ALA A 83 0.07 -1.02 -11.86
CA ALA A 83 0.33 -2.42 -11.53
C ALA A 83 1.78 -2.87 -11.78
N MET A 84 2.60 -2.05 -12.42
CA MET A 84 4.06 -2.29 -12.52
C MET A 84 4.75 -2.41 -11.15
N TYR A 85 4.11 -1.95 -10.06
CA TYR A 85 4.66 -2.21 -8.72
C TYR A 85 4.79 -3.71 -8.42
N ILE A 86 4.00 -4.58 -9.07
CA ILE A 86 4.10 -6.05 -8.95
C ILE A 86 5.50 -6.55 -9.37
N VAL A 87 6.10 -5.88 -10.37
CA VAL A 87 7.46 -6.16 -10.83
C VAL A 87 8.50 -5.45 -9.96
N LEU A 88 8.23 -4.18 -9.62
CA LEU A 88 9.15 -3.34 -8.86
C LEU A 88 9.40 -3.89 -7.46
N VAL A 89 8.39 -4.45 -6.79
CA VAL A 89 8.53 -5.02 -5.43
C VAL A 89 9.58 -6.13 -5.38
N PRO A 90 9.52 -7.20 -6.18
CA PRO A 90 10.55 -8.24 -6.13
C PRO A 90 11.92 -7.75 -6.62
N VAL A 91 11.96 -6.82 -7.60
CA VAL A 91 13.23 -6.21 -8.05
C VAL A 91 13.89 -5.45 -6.90
N LEU A 92 13.18 -4.54 -6.26
CA LEU A 92 13.69 -3.77 -5.12
C LEU A 92 14.02 -4.68 -3.92
N SER A 93 13.18 -5.67 -3.64
CA SER A 93 13.41 -6.65 -2.58
C SER A 93 14.66 -7.48 -2.84
N PHE A 94 14.95 -7.82 -4.10
CA PHE A 94 16.20 -8.50 -4.48
C PHE A 94 17.42 -7.65 -4.16
N PHE A 95 17.40 -6.36 -4.47
CA PHE A 95 18.50 -5.43 -4.13
C PHE A 95 18.72 -5.30 -2.61
N ILE A 96 17.64 -5.33 -1.83
CA ILE A 96 17.70 -5.17 -0.36
C ILE A 96 18.08 -6.47 0.33
N SER A 97 17.46 -7.60 -0.04
CA SER A 97 17.55 -8.86 0.70
C SER A 97 18.28 -9.99 -0.05
N ARG A 98 18.61 -9.82 -1.32
CA ARG A 98 19.24 -10.80 -2.22
C ARG A 98 18.55 -12.18 -2.26
N LYS A 99 17.29 -12.29 -1.87
CA LYS A 99 16.53 -13.54 -1.74
C LYS A 99 15.23 -13.48 -2.54
N ALA A 100 15.32 -13.40 -3.85
CA ALA A 100 14.15 -13.63 -4.69
C ALA A 100 14.18 -15.09 -5.21
N SER A 101 13.16 -15.88 -4.88
CA SER A 101 13.00 -17.23 -5.42
C SER A 101 12.61 -17.18 -6.89
N VAL A 102 13.08 -18.12 -7.69
CA VAL A 102 12.69 -18.28 -9.11
C VAL A 102 11.16 -18.33 -9.27
N ARG A 103 10.45 -18.93 -8.31
CA ARG A 103 8.98 -18.98 -8.30
C ARG A 103 8.34 -17.60 -8.34
N VAL A 104 8.92 -16.61 -7.65
CA VAL A 104 8.43 -15.22 -7.65
C VAL A 104 8.56 -14.61 -9.04
N TRP A 105 9.67 -14.82 -9.73
CA TRP A 105 9.89 -14.31 -11.08
C TRP A 105 8.93 -14.92 -12.11
N VAL A 106 8.66 -16.23 -12.01
CA VAL A 106 7.66 -16.89 -12.85
C VAL A 106 6.26 -16.32 -12.60
N SER A 107 5.88 -16.12 -11.33
CA SER A 107 4.58 -15.53 -10.98
C SER A 107 4.45 -14.09 -11.49
N VAL A 108 5.51 -13.31 -11.41
CA VAL A 108 5.56 -11.94 -11.95
C VAL A 108 5.39 -11.94 -13.46
N ALA A 109 6.08 -12.83 -14.19
CA ALA A 109 5.95 -12.94 -15.64
C ALA A 109 4.51 -13.27 -16.07
N ILE A 110 3.87 -14.22 -15.39
CA ILE A 110 2.46 -14.60 -15.64
C ILE A 110 1.53 -13.40 -15.35
N ALA A 111 1.72 -12.72 -14.21
CA ALA A 111 0.89 -11.57 -13.83
C ALA A 111 1.01 -10.41 -14.82
N VAL A 112 2.24 -10.07 -15.25
CA VAL A 112 2.49 -9.01 -16.24
C VAL A 112 1.87 -9.37 -17.60
N THR A 113 2.00 -10.62 -18.02
CA THR A 113 1.40 -11.09 -19.28
C THR A 113 -0.13 -10.97 -19.24
N GLY A 114 -0.76 -11.43 -18.15
CA GLY A 114 -2.22 -11.31 -17.97
C GLY A 114 -2.68 -9.85 -17.95
N LEU A 115 -1.94 -8.99 -17.24
CA LEU A 115 -2.25 -7.56 -17.17
C LEU A 115 -2.07 -6.87 -18.52
N TYR A 116 -1.03 -7.24 -19.29
CA TYR A 116 -0.83 -6.74 -20.64
C TYR A 116 -2.04 -7.05 -21.55
N PHE A 117 -2.50 -8.29 -21.58
CA PHE A 117 -3.67 -8.66 -22.36
C PHE A 117 -4.94 -7.91 -21.92
N LEU A 118 -5.12 -7.72 -20.61
CA LEU A 118 -6.26 -7.01 -20.07
C LEU A 118 -6.27 -5.53 -20.48
N CYS A 119 -5.12 -4.87 -20.44
CA CYS A 119 -5.02 -3.42 -20.64
C CYS A 119 -4.85 -3.01 -22.10
N VAL A 120 -4.14 -3.81 -22.92
CA VAL A 120 -3.91 -3.51 -24.35
C VAL A 120 -5.15 -3.77 -25.17
N SER A 121 -6.03 -4.67 -24.75
CA SER A 121 -7.28 -4.96 -25.47
C SER A 121 -8.27 -3.79 -25.46
N GLY A 122 -8.08 -2.77 -24.65
CA GLY A 122 -9.01 -1.65 -24.46
C GLY A 122 -8.54 -0.26 -24.88
N GLY A 123 -7.30 -0.04 -25.33
CA GLY A 123 -6.86 1.32 -25.59
C GLY A 123 -5.49 1.46 -26.26
N SER A 124 -5.27 2.62 -26.85
CA SER A 124 -4.01 2.98 -27.49
C SER A 124 -2.93 3.31 -26.45
N LEU A 125 -1.81 2.61 -26.52
CA LEU A 125 -0.58 2.93 -25.74
C LEU A 125 0.18 4.13 -26.36
N ALA A 126 -0.44 4.90 -27.24
CA ALA A 126 0.21 5.97 -27.97
C ALA A 126 0.55 7.17 -27.08
N GLY A 127 1.84 7.50 -27.02
CA GLY A 127 2.40 8.67 -26.36
C GLY A 127 2.60 8.52 -24.84
N ILE A 128 3.72 9.06 -24.35
CA ILE A 128 4.01 9.20 -22.90
C ILE A 128 3.59 10.60 -22.50
N THR A 129 2.67 10.68 -21.52
CA THR A 129 2.20 11.94 -20.97
C THR A 129 2.84 12.22 -19.61
N LYS A 130 2.77 13.48 -19.13
CA LYS A 130 3.18 13.82 -17.76
C LYS A 130 2.41 13.03 -16.68
N TYR A 131 1.18 12.64 -16.98
CA TYR A 131 0.33 11.83 -16.10
C TYR A 131 0.84 10.38 -15.99
N ASP A 132 1.35 9.83 -17.07
CA ASP A 132 1.97 8.49 -17.06
C ASP A 132 3.22 8.48 -16.16
N LEU A 133 4.02 9.55 -16.20
CA LEU A 133 5.19 9.69 -15.32
C LEU A 133 4.79 9.76 -13.84
N MET A 134 3.68 10.43 -13.52
CA MET A 134 3.12 10.44 -12.16
C MET A 134 2.69 9.03 -11.72
N LEU A 135 2.11 8.24 -12.62
CA LEU A 135 1.74 6.85 -12.34
C LEU A 135 2.95 5.94 -12.14
N VAL A 136 4.03 6.15 -12.89
CA VAL A 136 5.30 5.43 -12.66
C VAL A 136 5.88 5.77 -11.28
N ALA A 137 5.91 7.05 -10.91
CA ALA A 137 6.34 7.48 -9.58
C ALA A 137 5.44 6.90 -8.48
N CYS A 138 4.13 6.84 -8.70
CA CYS A 138 3.17 6.18 -7.82
C CYS A 138 3.49 4.69 -7.64
N ALA A 139 3.75 3.95 -8.73
CA ALA A 139 4.10 2.54 -8.68
C ALA A 139 5.39 2.30 -7.88
N PHE A 140 6.37 3.19 -8.01
CA PHE A 140 7.60 3.14 -7.22
C PHE A 140 7.33 3.37 -5.73
N LEU A 141 6.52 4.37 -5.36
CA LEU A 141 6.16 4.64 -3.97
C LEU A 141 5.35 3.50 -3.34
N PHE A 142 4.43 2.88 -4.08
CA PHE A 142 3.73 1.68 -3.62
C PHE A 142 4.68 0.51 -3.38
N SER A 143 5.67 0.34 -4.25
CA SER A 143 6.68 -0.70 -4.07
C SER A 143 7.49 -0.50 -2.79
N LEU A 144 7.92 0.73 -2.52
CA LEU A 144 8.61 1.08 -1.27
C LEU A 144 7.71 0.87 -0.05
N GLN A 145 6.45 1.27 -0.13
CA GLN A 145 5.48 1.06 0.94
C GLN A 145 5.33 -0.43 1.28
N ILE A 146 5.18 -1.30 0.27
CA ILE A 146 5.04 -2.74 0.48
C ILE A 146 6.29 -3.32 1.17
N ILE A 147 7.47 -2.90 0.77
CA ILE A 147 8.73 -3.31 1.40
C ILE A 147 8.81 -2.83 2.86
N LEU A 148 8.39 -1.59 3.13
CA LEU A 148 8.32 -1.06 4.49
C LEU A 148 7.33 -1.87 5.34
N ILE A 149 6.15 -2.20 4.81
CA ILE A 149 5.18 -3.05 5.49
C ILE A 149 5.80 -4.41 5.84
N ASP A 150 6.51 -5.07 4.92
CA ASP A 150 7.19 -6.35 5.19
C ASP A 150 8.24 -6.22 6.30
N CYS A 151 9.01 -5.14 6.30
CA CYS A 151 10.00 -4.87 7.35
C CYS A 151 9.36 -4.67 8.73
N PHE A 152 8.24 -3.94 8.79
CA PHE A 152 7.56 -3.66 10.05
C PHE A 152 6.65 -4.81 10.49
N ALA A 153 6.02 -5.55 9.59
CA ALA A 153 5.13 -6.68 9.90
C ALA A 153 5.83 -7.81 10.69
N LYS A 154 7.15 -7.90 10.58
CA LYS A 154 7.97 -8.81 11.39
C LYS A 154 8.14 -8.34 12.85
N LYS A 155 7.86 -7.07 13.14
CA LYS A 155 8.10 -6.43 14.45
C LYS A 155 6.82 -5.94 15.12
N VAL A 156 5.69 -5.89 14.39
CA VAL A 156 4.40 -5.37 14.89
C VAL A 156 3.25 -6.20 14.33
N ASP A 157 2.07 -6.10 14.96
CA ASP A 157 0.87 -6.71 14.40
C ASP A 157 0.45 -5.99 13.11
N GLY A 158 0.32 -6.74 12.01
CA GLY A 158 0.00 -6.19 10.69
C GLY A 158 -1.33 -5.42 10.66
N VAL A 159 -2.31 -5.81 11.47
CA VAL A 159 -3.62 -5.12 11.53
C VAL A 159 -3.50 -3.79 12.27
N GLU A 160 -2.71 -3.74 13.35
CA GLU A 160 -2.42 -2.49 14.05
C GLU A 160 -1.59 -1.54 13.16
N LEU A 161 -0.65 -2.07 12.38
CA LEU A 161 0.13 -1.31 11.41
C LEU A 161 -0.77 -0.72 10.32
N SER A 162 -1.69 -1.52 9.78
CA SER A 162 -2.67 -1.07 8.76
C SER A 162 -3.59 0.01 9.30
N LEU A 163 -4.07 -0.12 10.53
CA LEU A 163 -4.87 0.94 11.16
C LEU A 163 -4.05 2.24 11.28
N GLY A 164 -2.80 2.15 11.75
CA GLY A 164 -1.91 3.30 11.88
C GLY A 164 -1.67 4.02 10.56
N GLN A 165 -1.42 3.29 9.47
CA GLN A 165 -1.22 3.90 8.15
C GLN A 165 -2.48 4.59 7.60
N PHE A 166 -3.68 4.01 7.80
CA PHE A 166 -4.92 4.65 7.36
C PHE A 166 -5.27 5.88 8.19
N ILE A 167 -5.00 5.88 9.50
CA ILE A 167 -5.15 7.07 10.35
C ILE A 167 -4.23 8.19 9.83
N THR A 168 -2.96 7.90 9.58
CA THR A 168 -2.00 8.87 9.05
C THR A 168 -2.44 9.42 7.70
N THR A 169 -2.86 8.53 6.78
CA THR A 169 -3.36 8.93 5.46
C THR A 169 -4.60 9.82 5.58
N THR A 170 -5.54 9.49 6.46
CA THR A 170 -6.76 10.30 6.67
C THR A 170 -6.43 11.68 7.19
N VAL A 171 -5.58 11.78 8.21
CA VAL A 171 -5.16 13.07 8.78
C VAL A 171 -4.53 13.96 7.71
N ILE A 172 -3.60 13.43 6.93
CA ILE A 172 -2.93 14.19 5.87
C ILE A 172 -3.93 14.58 4.77
N SER A 173 -4.79 13.67 4.33
CA SER A 173 -5.78 13.95 3.29
C SER A 173 -6.80 15.01 3.74
N VAL A 174 -7.21 14.99 5.00
CA VAL A 174 -8.09 16.02 5.57
C VAL A 174 -7.39 17.38 5.62
N ILE A 175 -6.14 17.43 6.07
CA ILE A 175 -5.36 18.68 6.07
C ILE A 175 -5.26 19.25 4.66
N LEU A 176 -4.92 18.41 3.67
CA LEU A 176 -4.81 18.83 2.27
C LEU A 176 -6.14 19.22 1.62
N MET A 177 -7.27 18.84 2.21
CA MET A 177 -8.58 19.23 1.72
C MET A 177 -8.93 20.67 2.14
N PHE A 178 -8.32 21.20 3.22
CA PHE A 178 -8.55 22.54 3.73
C PHE A 178 -7.49 23.58 3.26
N VAL A 179 -6.45 23.13 2.55
CA VAL A 179 -5.42 23.97 1.93
C VAL A 179 -5.71 24.16 0.44
#